data_0244e508a842f5030ad1530c476911d4
#
_entry.id   0244e508a842f5030ad1530c476911d4
#
_cell.length_a   1.000
_cell.length_b   1.000
_cell.length_c   1.000
_cell.angle_alpha   90.00
_cell.angle_beta   90.00
_cell.angle_gamma   90.00
#
_symmetry.space_group_name_H-M   'P 1'
#
loop_
_entity.id
_entity.type
_entity.pdbx_description
1 polymer ?
#
loop_
_entity_poly.entity_id
_entity_poly.type
_entity_poly.pdbx_seq_one_letter_code
_entity_poly.pdbx_strand_id
1 'polypeptide(L)'
;MYPKVLIISRGVWDDTKGTSSTLTNLFQDYDAERLAHIYIESTMPNTSCCYHFFQISEFSLVHKLYKWRTKTGYTIDTRIITEEPVDKKIVDREASTMDYVRGHRSMFFSYLRELLWLFNGWKSKELKQFIKEFDPDVIWMDGSTLPLMYRLYNHVLKIAQKPATIFMQDDVYTYGSCSRNFWAKVRRWRLRCLVQKVVRQCDSMFVASPKMKKEYDAIFGFNSIFIAKSVDADSLSQISKEVHSPIRLVYLGQVIYGRIHSLISIAEALKIVNKDSIKIQLYVYTNNQLSEDERGKLLLKDSVFLMPPVSYSEVSRVMKENDVVVFVESFEPQFCNVARLSFSTKICDYMSSGKCTLAIGPRNIAPIEYFIEEDAAIVAVSKEEIITAINKLSDKEVVEKYINQAKECAKRNHNRARMNGLIYGKLVELANKNQNECNIGLE
;
A
#
# COMPACT_ATOMS: atom_id res chain seq x y z
N MET A 1 -24.79 -14.32 6.22
CA MET A 1 -23.72 -14.84 5.35
C MET A 1 -23.11 -13.64 4.63
N TYR A 2 -21.78 -13.53 4.52
CA TYR A 2 -21.15 -12.40 3.81
C TYR A 2 -21.40 -12.48 2.31
N PRO A 3 -21.47 -11.36 1.58
CA PRO A 3 -21.68 -11.34 0.13
C PRO A 3 -20.50 -11.93 -0.65
N LYS A 4 -20.71 -12.34 -1.89
CA LYS A 4 -19.64 -12.68 -2.82
C LYS A 4 -18.97 -11.39 -3.33
N VAL A 5 -17.66 -11.28 -3.17
CA VAL A 5 -16.90 -10.07 -3.55
C VAL A 5 -15.92 -10.36 -4.68
N LEU A 6 -16.05 -9.62 -5.76
CA LEU A 6 -15.09 -9.65 -6.86
C LEU A 6 -14.07 -8.52 -6.67
N ILE A 7 -12.86 -8.88 -6.29
CA ILE A 7 -11.74 -7.96 -6.10
C ILE A 7 -11.02 -7.74 -7.42
N ILE A 8 -10.67 -6.49 -7.73
CA ILE A 8 -9.90 -6.14 -8.93
C ILE A 8 -8.73 -5.26 -8.51
N SER A 9 -7.52 -5.77 -8.66
CA SER A 9 -6.30 -5.04 -8.38
C SER A 9 -5.25 -5.21 -9.49
N ARG A 10 -4.19 -4.42 -9.43
CA ARG A 10 -3.07 -4.56 -10.35
C ARG A 10 -2.23 -5.79 -10.02
N GLY A 11 -1.88 -5.92 -8.74
CA GLY A 11 -0.97 -6.95 -8.24
C GLY A 11 -1.69 -8.28 -8.01
N VAL A 12 -0.92 -9.35 -8.00
CA VAL A 12 -1.38 -10.66 -7.56
C VAL A 12 -1.52 -10.67 -6.03
N TRP A 13 -2.43 -11.46 -5.51
CA TRP A 13 -2.53 -11.70 -4.07
C TRP A 13 -1.48 -12.74 -3.65
N ASP A 14 -0.49 -12.31 -2.87
CA ASP A 14 0.65 -13.11 -2.43
C ASP A 14 1.05 -12.70 -1.01
N ASP A 15 0.80 -13.56 -0.05
CA ASP A 15 0.99 -13.30 1.39
C ASP A 15 2.47 -13.13 1.78
N THR A 16 3.39 -13.57 0.91
CA THR A 16 4.84 -13.43 1.15
C THR A 16 5.39 -12.06 0.76
N LYS A 17 4.63 -11.28 -0.02
CA LYS A 17 5.04 -9.95 -0.48
C LYS A 17 4.37 -8.85 0.33
N GLY A 18 5.15 -7.96 0.90
CA GLY A 18 4.65 -6.84 1.73
C GLY A 18 3.63 -5.93 1.03
N THR A 19 3.65 -5.83 -0.30
CA THR A 19 2.68 -5.03 -1.08
C THR A 19 1.30 -5.70 -1.18
N SER A 20 1.24 -7.02 -1.22
CA SER A 20 -0.02 -7.80 -1.26
C SER A 20 -0.58 -8.09 0.13
N SER A 21 0.21 -7.89 1.18
CA SER A 21 -0.22 -8.08 2.57
C SER A 21 -1.40 -7.16 2.96
N THR A 22 -1.68 -6.11 2.18
CA THR A 22 -2.85 -5.26 2.41
C THR A 22 -4.15 -6.03 2.19
N LEU A 23 -4.30 -6.77 1.08
CA LEU A 23 -5.51 -7.58 0.83
C LEU A 23 -5.67 -8.65 1.89
N THR A 24 -4.59 -9.35 2.27
CA THR A 24 -4.62 -10.34 3.35
C THR A 24 -5.10 -9.71 4.66
N ASN A 25 -4.55 -8.55 5.02
CA ASN A 25 -4.95 -7.87 6.26
C ASN A 25 -6.42 -7.43 6.25
N LEU A 26 -6.99 -7.10 5.08
CA LEU A 26 -8.38 -6.68 4.93
C LEU A 26 -9.37 -7.85 4.87
N PHE A 27 -8.96 -9.01 4.31
CA PHE A 27 -9.87 -10.11 3.98
C PHE A 27 -9.52 -11.47 4.60
N GLN A 28 -8.47 -11.59 5.44
CA GLN A 28 -8.07 -12.88 6.02
C GLN A 28 -9.14 -13.56 6.88
N ASP A 29 -10.08 -12.80 7.42
CA ASP A 29 -11.21 -13.30 8.22
C ASP A 29 -12.49 -13.43 7.38
N TYR A 30 -12.40 -13.25 6.06
CA TYR A 30 -13.51 -13.43 5.14
C TYR A 30 -13.55 -14.88 4.64
N ASP A 31 -14.72 -15.32 4.20
CA ASP A 31 -14.86 -16.65 3.58
C ASP A 31 -14.18 -16.67 2.21
N ALA A 32 -13.12 -17.47 2.08
CA ALA A 32 -12.30 -17.55 0.87
C ALA A 32 -13.07 -18.04 -0.37
N GLU A 33 -14.15 -18.83 -0.18
CA GLU A 33 -15.05 -19.29 -1.25
C GLU A 33 -15.93 -18.16 -1.81
N ARG A 34 -16.06 -17.09 -1.05
CA ARG A 34 -16.87 -15.92 -1.42
C ARG A 34 -16.05 -14.77 -1.98
N LEU A 35 -14.75 -15.02 -2.21
CA LEU A 35 -13.83 -14.07 -2.82
C LEU A 35 -13.37 -14.56 -4.19
N ALA A 36 -13.33 -13.64 -5.15
CA ALA A 36 -12.66 -13.84 -6.44
C ALA A 36 -11.80 -12.64 -6.77
N HIS A 37 -10.68 -12.86 -7.46
CA HIS A 37 -9.71 -11.81 -7.72
C HIS A 37 -9.29 -11.76 -9.19
N ILE A 38 -9.48 -10.61 -9.84
CA ILE A 38 -8.97 -10.30 -11.18
C ILE A 38 -7.71 -9.45 -11.04
N TYR A 39 -6.62 -9.86 -11.67
CA TYR A 39 -5.33 -9.17 -11.63
C TYR A 39 -4.59 -9.21 -12.97
N ILE A 40 -3.53 -8.38 -13.09
CA ILE A 40 -2.77 -8.23 -14.35
C ILE A 40 -1.27 -8.53 -14.21
N GLU A 41 -0.80 -8.86 -13.03
CA GLU A 41 0.60 -9.23 -12.79
C GLU A 41 0.90 -10.65 -13.30
N SER A 42 2.13 -10.89 -13.75
CA SER A 42 2.51 -12.18 -14.35
C SER A 42 2.80 -13.31 -13.35
N THR A 43 2.81 -13.01 -12.06
CA THR A 43 3.09 -14.01 -11.00
C THR A 43 1.83 -14.78 -10.59
N MET A 44 2.04 -16.01 -10.09
CA MET A 44 0.95 -16.83 -9.56
C MET A 44 0.50 -16.37 -8.18
N PRO A 45 -0.81 -16.54 -7.84
CA PRO A 45 -1.30 -16.25 -6.49
C PRO A 45 -0.68 -17.21 -5.46
N ASN A 46 -0.44 -16.67 -4.26
CA ASN A 46 0.08 -17.43 -3.12
C ASN A 46 -0.60 -16.92 -1.84
N THR A 47 -1.83 -17.35 -1.62
CA THR A 47 -2.65 -17.00 -0.45
C THR A 47 -3.67 -18.08 -0.16
N SER A 48 -4.06 -18.19 1.09
CA SER A 48 -5.19 -19.02 1.53
C SER A 48 -6.51 -18.23 1.65
N CYS A 49 -6.46 -16.91 1.47
CA CYS A 49 -7.62 -16.02 1.66
C CYS A 49 -8.58 -16.00 0.46
N CYS A 50 -8.17 -16.50 -0.70
CA CYS A 50 -8.97 -16.51 -1.92
C CYS A 50 -8.54 -17.70 -2.79
N TYR A 51 -9.51 -18.36 -3.45
CA TYR A 51 -9.23 -19.51 -4.32
C TYR A 51 -9.50 -19.24 -5.79
N HIS A 52 -10.38 -18.31 -6.11
CA HIS A 52 -10.84 -18.04 -7.46
C HIS A 52 -10.11 -16.82 -8.05
N PHE A 53 -9.25 -17.08 -9.03
CA PHE A 53 -8.46 -16.01 -9.66
C PHE A 53 -8.69 -15.97 -11.17
N PHE A 54 -8.57 -14.76 -11.72
CA PHE A 54 -8.49 -14.55 -13.16
C PHE A 54 -7.32 -13.62 -13.47
N GLN A 55 -6.35 -14.16 -14.22
CA GLN A 55 -5.18 -13.38 -14.68
C GLN A 55 -5.42 -12.85 -16.08
N ILE A 56 -5.16 -11.55 -16.29
CA ILE A 56 -5.05 -10.97 -17.64
C ILE A 56 -3.56 -10.84 -17.96
N SER A 57 -3.08 -11.67 -18.89
CA SER A 57 -1.66 -11.73 -19.25
C SER A 57 -1.32 -10.63 -20.27
N GLU A 58 -0.47 -9.68 -19.87
CA GLU A 58 0.03 -8.63 -20.79
C GLU A 58 0.95 -9.19 -21.86
N PHE A 59 1.70 -10.25 -21.57
CA PHE A 59 2.50 -10.96 -22.56
C PHE A 59 1.62 -11.58 -23.65
N SER A 60 0.56 -12.24 -23.25
CA SER A 60 -0.41 -12.81 -24.20
C SER A 60 -1.11 -11.73 -25.01
N LEU A 61 -1.32 -10.53 -24.46
CA LEU A 61 -1.84 -9.38 -25.21
C LEU A 61 -0.88 -8.94 -26.32
N VAL A 62 0.43 -8.90 -26.06
CA VAL A 62 1.44 -8.62 -27.08
C VAL A 62 1.44 -9.70 -28.15
N HIS A 63 1.43 -10.98 -27.75
CA HIS A 63 1.36 -12.11 -28.70
C HIS A 63 0.11 -12.08 -29.57
N LYS A 64 -1.03 -11.63 -29.04
CA LYS A 64 -2.28 -11.52 -29.78
C LYS A 64 -2.20 -10.52 -30.95
N LEU A 65 -1.27 -9.55 -30.92
CA LEU A 65 -1.03 -8.66 -32.05
C LEU A 65 -0.54 -9.41 -33.29
N TYR A 66 0.16 -10.54 -33.10
CA TYR A 66 0.72 -11.40 -34.18
C TYR A 66 -0.12 -12.66 -34.41
N LYS A 67 -0.72 -13.19 -33.31
CA LYS A 67 -1.52 -14.43 -33.33
C LYS A 67 -2.91 -14.14 -32.74
N TRP A 68 -3.85 -13.75 -33.55
CA TRP A 68 -5.17 -13.27 -33.15
C TRP A 68 -5.99 -14.26 -32.28
N ARG A 69 -5.69 -15.59 -32.37
CA ARG A 69 -6.32 -16.65 -31.55
C ARG A 69 -5.70 -16.83 -30.16
N THR A 70 -4.68 -16.04 -29.80
CA THR A 70 -4.03 -16.17 -28.47
C THR A 70 -5.02 -15.87 -27.36
N LYS A 71 -5.13 -16.78 -26.40
CA LYS A 71 -5.84 -16.52 -25.14
C LYS A 71 -5.09 -15.46 -24.33
N THR A 72 -5.82 -14.53 -23.74
CA THR A 72 -5.25 -13.38 -23.02
C THR A 72 -5.66 -13.35 -21.55
N GLY A 73 -6.50 -14.29 -21.13
CA GLY A 73 -6.94 -14.43 -19.77
C GLY A 73 -7.05 -15.89 -19.34
N TYR A 74 -6.73 -16.15 -18.08
CA TYR A 74 -6.65 -17.50 -17.52
C TYR A 74 -7.35 -17.54 -16.17
N THR A 75 -8.26 -18.51 -16.01
CA THR A 75 -8.88 -18.82 -14.72
C THR A 75 -7.93 -19.72 -13.93
N ILE A 76 -7.72 -19.41 -12.67
CA ILE A 76 -6.86 -20.14 -11.75
C ILE A 76 -7.67 -20.44 -10.49
N ASP A 77 -7.77 -21.72 -10.11
CA ASP A 77 -8.28 -22.15 -8.82
C ASP A 77 -7.12 -22.76 -8.03
N THR A 78 -6.74 -22.14 -6.94
CA THR A 78 -5.56 -22.55 -6.16
C THR A 78 -5.75 -23.84 -5.38
N ARG A 79 -6.98 -24.37 -5.30
CA ARG A 79 -7.27 -25.69 -4.68
C ARG A 79 -7.01 -26.85 -5.63
N ILE A 80 -7.10 -26.59 -6.93
CA ILE A 80 -6.86 -27.61 -7.94
C ILE A 80 -5.37 -27.61 -8.24
N ILE A 81 -4.64 -28.59 -7.70
CA ILE A 81 -3.25 -28.85 -8.08
C ILE A 81 -3.29 -29.36 -9.52
N THR A 82 -3.27 -28.48 -10.49
CA THR A 82 -2.97 -28.87 -11.87
C THR A 82 -1.48 -29.15 -11.92
N GLU A 83 -1.10 -30.40 -12.24
CA GLU A 83 0.31 -30.81 -12.40
C GLU A 83 1.07 -30.04 -13.48
N GLU A 84 0.38 -29.21 -14.25
CA GLU A 84 0.99 -28.24 -15.15
C GLU A 84 0.41 -26.84 -14.87
N PRO A 85 1.18 -25.96 -14.20
CA PRO A 85 0.87 -24.54 -14.24
C PRO A 85 0.89 -24.09 -15.71
N VAL A 86 -0.13 -23.34 -16.12
CA VAL A 86 -0.18 -22.63 -17.40
C VAL A 86 1.23 -22.22 -17.80
N ASP A 87 1.80 -22.94 -18.74
CA ASP A 87 3.17 -22.94 -19.24
C ASP A 87 4.16 -22.13 -18.35
N LYS A 88 4.82 -22.82 -17.40
CA LYS A 88 5.83 -22.25 -16.49
C LYS A 88 6.86 -21.43 -17.27
N LYS A 89 7.11 -21.83 -18.53
CA LYS A 89 7.97 -21.12 -19.47
C LYS A 89 7.36 -19.77 -19.91
N ILE A 90 6.02 -19.63 -19.94
CA ILE A 90 5.38 -18.34 -20.24
C ILE A 90 5.51 -17.44 -19.01
N VAL A 91 5.24 -17.96 -17.82
CA VAL A 91 5.34 -17.21 -16.55
C VAL A 91 6.79 -16.74 -16.31
N ASP A 92 7.77 -17.62 -16.50
CA ASP A 92 9.19 -17.29 -16.31
C ASP A 92 9.71 -16.30 -17.38
N ARG A 93 9.24 -16.41 -18.64
CA ARG A 93 9.52 -15.41 -19.69
C ARG A 93 8.82 -14.09 -19.44
N GLU A 94 7.58 -14.10 -18.97
CA GLU A 94 6.89 -12.87 -18.57
C GLU A 94 7.62 -12.16 -17.43
N ALA A 95 8.04 -12.90 -16.40
CA ALA A 95 8.78 -12.34 -15.27
C ALA A 95 10.11 -11.71 -15.74
N SER A 96 10.91 -12.39 -16.54
CA SER A 96 12.20 -11.88 -17.03
C SER A 96 12.04 -10.70 -17.99
N THR A 97 11.04 -10.72 -18.87
CA THR A 97 10.77 -9.61 -19.80
C THR A 97 10.20 -8.38 -19.08
N MET A 98 9.34 -8.59 -18.08
CA MET A 98 8.81 -7.52 -17.26
C MET A 98 9.84 -6.91 -16.31
N ASP A 99 10.78 -7.68 -15.79
CA ASP A 99 11.89 -7.15 -14.99
C ASP A 99 12.85 -6.31 -15.84
N TYR A 100 13.09 -6.69 -17.08
CA TYR A 100 13.82 -5.86 -18.05
C TYR A 100 13.08 -4.54 -18.34
N VAL A 101 11.77 -4.58 -18.57
CA VAL A 101 10.93 -3.38 -18.80
C VAL A 101 10.79 -2.54 -17.54
N ARG A 102 10.74 -3.15 -16.34
CA ARG A 102 10.74 -2.44 -15.04
C ARG A 102 12.07 -1.73 -14.78
N GLY A 103 13.20 -2.32 -15.19
CA GLY A 103 14.53 -1.70 -15.10
C GLY A 103 14.65 -0.43 -15.97
N HIS A 104 13.91 -0.39 -17.10
CA HIS A 104 13.89 0.74 -18.02
C HIS A 104 12.59 1.54 -17.86
N ARG A 105 12.48 2.34 -16.80
CA ARG A 105 11.32 3.22 -16.50
C ARG A 105 11.15 4.35 -17.52
N SER A 106 11.20 4.07 -18.81
CA SER A 106 10.98 5.02 -19.88
C SER A 106 9.47 5.35 -19.99
N MET A 107 9.14 6.63 -20.12
CA MET A 107 7.77 7.07 -20.41
C MET A 107 7.23 6.41 -21.69
N PHE A 108 8.09 6.12 -22.65
CA PHE A 108 7.75 5.44 -23.89
C PHE A 108 7.10 4.07 -23.66
N PHE A 109 7.68 3.21 -22.79
CA PHE A 109 7.09 1.91 -22.47
C PHE A 109 5.74 2.04 -21.77
N SER A 110 5.55 3.07 -20.95
CA SER A 110 4.25 3.34 -20.33
C SER A 110 3.18 3.69 -21.36
N TYR A 111 3.51 4.47 -22.39
CA TYR A 111 2.59 4.78 -23.49
C TYR A 111 2.31 3.57 -24.39
N LEU A 112 3.33 2.77 -24.68
CA LEU A 112 3.16 1.55 -25.47
C LEU A 112 2.23 0.56 -24.76
N ARG A 113 2.39 0.40 -23.44
CA ARG A 113 1.50 -0.40 -22.59
C ARG A 113 0.06 0.13 -22.63
N GLU A 114 -0.13 1.45 -22.51
CA GLU A 114 -1.46 2.05 -22.61
C GLU A 114 -2.10 1.83 -24.00
N LEU A 115 -1.29 1.91 -25.05
CA LEU A 115 -1.74 1.64 -26.44
C LEU A 115 -2.17 0.18 -26.59
N LEU A 116 -1.40 -0.78 -26.08
CA LEU A 116 -1.77 -2.20 -26.08
C LEU A 116 -3.14 -2.45 -25.46
N TRP A 117 -3.45 -1.78 -24.36
CA TRP A 117 -4.75 -1.89 -23.67
C TRP A 117 -5.90 -1.16 -24.39
N LEU A 118 -5.61 -0.34 -25.39
CA LEU A 118 -6.64 0.24 -26.28
C LEU A 118 -7.21 -0.79 -27.26
N PHE A 119 -6.42 -1.77 -27.69
CA PHE A 119 -6.81 -2.76 -28.70
C PHE A 119 -7.79 -3.84 -28.19
N ASN A 120 -8.44 -3.65 -27.06
CA ASN A 120 -9.51 -4.52 -26.54
C ASN A 120 -9.19 -6.04 -26.48
N GLY A 121 -7.96 -6.46 -26.74
CA GLY A 121 -7.57 -7.87 -26.76
C GLY A 121 -7.75 -8.58 -25.41
N TRP A 122 -7.76 -7.83 -24.32
CA TRP A 122 -7.99 -8.28 -22.96
C TRP A 122 -9.48 -8.53 -22.61
N LYS A 123 -10.42 -8.00 -23.42
CA LYS A 123 -11.87 -8.22 -23.27
C LYS A 123 -12.23 -9.61 -23.82
N SER A 124 -11.80 -10.63 -23.15
CA SER A 124 -11.99 -12.00 -23.59
C SER A 124 -13.35 -12.57 -23.19
N LYS A 125 -13.77 -13.66 -23.87
CA LYS A 125 -14.98 -14.41 -23.50
C LYS A 125 -14.80 -15.08 -22.14
N GLU A 126 -13.59 -15.54 -21.85
CA GLU A 126 -13.19 -16.18 -20.60
C GLU A 126 -13.34 -15.22 -19.42
N LEU A 127 -12.93 -13.94 -19.55
CA LEU A 127 -13.16 -12.93 -18.52
C LEU A 127 -14.65 -12.73 -18.23
N LYS A 128 -15.46 -12.62 -19.29
CA LYS A 128 -16.91 -12.48 -19.15
C LYS A 128 -17.54 -13.70 -18.51
N GLN A 129 -17.08 -14.89 -18.87
CA GLN A 129 -17.54 -16.16 -18.30
C GLN A 129 -17.19 -16.25 -16.82
N PHE A 130 -15.93 -15.97 -16.44
CA PHE A 130 -15.48 -15.97 -15.05
C PHE A 130 -16.34 -15.04 -14.17
N ILE A 131 -16.62 -13.81 -14.62
CA ILE A 131 -17.45 -12.87 -13.87
C ILE A 131 -18.87 -13.39 -13.69
N LYS A 132 -19.46 -14.00 -14.75
CA LYS A 132 -20.81 -14.53 -14.70
C LYS A 132 -20.94 -15.80 -13.86
N GLU A 133 -19.95 -16.70 -13.93
CA GLU A 133 -19.93 -17.94 -13.14
C GLU A 133 -19.73 -17.66 -11.65
N PHE A 134 -18.87 -16.71 -11.32
CA PHE A 134 -18.70 -16.30 -9.93
C PHE A 134 -19.94 -15.58 -9.40
N ASP A 135 -20.63 -14.81 -10.25
CA ASP A 135 -21.81 -13.97 -9.92
C ASP A 135 -21.63 -13.19 -8.61
N PRO A 136 -20.79 -12.14 -8.61
CA PRO A 136 -20.49 -11.35 -7.41
C PRO A 136 -21.71 -10.57 -6.94
N ASP A 137 -21.85 -10.40 -5.63
CA ASP A 137 -22.84 -9.47 -5.03
C ASP A 137 -22.30 -8.04 -5.00
N VAL A 138 -20.98 -7.88 -4.84
CA VAL A 138 -20.29 -6.57 -4.75
C VAL A 138 -18.97 -6.62 -5.49
N ILE A 139 -18.58 -5.49 -6.11
CA ILE A 139 -17.29 -5.31 -6.77
C ILE A 139 -16.39 -4.42 -5.89
N TRP A 140 -15.19 -4.92 -5.57
CA TRP A 140 -14.13 -4.17 -4.90
C TRP A 140 -13.02 -3.82 -5.88
N MET A 141 -12.65 -2.54 -5.98
CA MET A 141 -11.61 -2.05 -6.89
C MET A 141 -10.53 -1.32 -6.10
N ASP A 142 -9.26 -1.63 -6.35
CA ASP A 142 -8.12 -0.89 -5.79
C ASP A 142 -7.78 0.33 -6.64
N GLY A 143 -7.63 1.48 -6.01
CA GLY A 143 -7.16 2.70 -6.67
C GLY A 143 -5.80 2.49 -7.33
N SER A 144 -5.63 2.98 -8.57
CA SER A 144 -4.41 2.75 -9.33
C SER A 144 -3.92 4.01 -10.06
N THR A 145 -2.61 4.17 -10.17
CA THR A 145 -1.98 5.21 -11.01
C THR A 145 -1.94 4.85 -12.50
N LEU A 146 -2.46 3.66 -12.87
CA LEU A 146 -2.47 3.15 -14.23
C LEU A 146 -3.84 3.36 -14.90
N PRO A 147 -3.92 4.14 -16.01
CA PRO A 147 -5.16 4.37 -16.73
C PRO A 147 -5.86 3.09 -17.22
N LEU A 148 -5.07 2.05 -17.52
CA LEU A 148 -5.59 0.76 -17.99
C LEU A 148 -6.48 0.08 -16.94
N MET A 149 -6.20 0.23 -15.63
CA MET A 149 -7.02 -0.35 -14.57
C MET A 149 -8.44 0.22 -14.59
N TYR A 150 -8.59 1.52 -14.76
CA TYR A 150 -9.92 2.16 -14.84
C TYR A 150 -10.71 1.74 -16.08
N ARG A 151 -10.02 1.33 -17.17
CA ARG A 151 -10.68 0.71 -18.33
C ARG A 151 -11.19 -0.69 -17.98
N LEU A 152 -10.39 -1.46 -17.27
CA LEU A 152 -10.78 -2.78 -16.76
C LEU A 152 -11.97 -2.65 -15.80
N TYR A 153 -11.90 -1.76 -14.81
CA TYR A 153 -12.98 -1.49 -13.86
C TYR A 153 -14.29 -1.16 -14.58
N ASN A 154 -14.26 -0.17 -15.47
CA ASN A 154 -15.46 0.21 -16.23
C ASN A 154 -16.01 -0.93 -17.12
N HIS A 155 -15.18 -1.86 -17.58
CA HIS A 155 -15.62 -3.03 -18.34
C HIS A 155 -16.29 -4.08 -17.44
N VAL A 156 -15.68 -4.37 -16.28
CA VAL A 156 -16.24 -5.32 -15.30
C VAL A 156 -17.55 -4.81 -14.74
N LEU A 157 -17.64 -3.51 -14.38
CA LEU A 157 -18.89 -2.88 -13.92
C LEU A 157 -20.03 -3.05 -14.92
N LYS A 158 -19.75 -2.92 -16.24
CA LYS A 158 -20.74 -3.13 -17.29
C LYS A 158 -21.18 -4.58 -17.46
N ILE A 159 -20.32 -5.55 -17.16
CA ILE A 159 -20.66 -6.97 -17.27
C ILE A 159 -21.44 -7.44 -16.04
N ALA A 160 -20.95 -7.10 -14.86
CA ALA A 160 -21.50 -7.58 -13.60
C ALA A 160 -22.80 -6.86 -13.20
N GLN A 161 -22.90 -5.55 -13.48
CA GLN A 161 -24.05 -4.71 -13.10
C GLN A 161 -24.42 -4.85 -11.61
N LYS A 162 -23.41 -4.82 -10.75
CA LYS A 162 -23.50 -4.97 -9.30
C LYS A 162 -22.98 -3.73 -8.59
N PRO A 163 -23.41 -3.47 -7.36
CA PRO A 163 -22.87 -2.39 -6.54
C PRO A 163 -21.35 -2.47 -6.45
N ALA A 164 -20.70 -1.31 -6.42
CA ALA A 164 -19.26 -1.25 -6.45
C ALA A 164 -18.68 -0.30 -5.40
N THR A 165 -17.52 -0.66 -4.89
CA THR A 165 -16.71 0.18 -4.02
C THR A 165 -15.29 0.30 -4.55
N ILE A 166 -14.62 1.42 -4.23
CA ILE A 166 -13.23 1.63 -4.58
C ILE A 166 -12.40 1.97 -3.34
N PHE A 167 -11.25 1.34 -3.19
CA PHE A 167 -10.29 1.62 -2.13
C PHE A 167 -9.12 2.44 -2.65
N MET A 168 -8.99 3.68 -2.20
CA MET A 168 -7.91 4.59 -2.56
C MET A 168 -6.80 4.50 -1.53
N GLN A 169 -5.69 3.84 -1.88
CA GLN A 169 -4.52 3.67 -1.02
C GLN A 169 -3.52 4.81 -1.20
N ASP A 170 -3.37 5.29 -2.44
CA ASP A 170 -2.47 6.37 -2.82
C ASP A 170 -3.22 7.50 -3.51
N ASP A 171 -2.62 8.69 -3.54
CA ASP A 171 -3.19 9.84 -4.25
C ASP A 171 -3.10 9.66 -5.78
N VAL A 172 -4.18 9.18 -6.36
CA VAL A 172 -4.29 8.99 -7.80
C VAL A 172 -4.94 10.19 -8.52
N TYR A 173 -5.55 11.10 -7.78
CA TYR A 173 -6.36 12.17 -8.35
C TYR A 173 -5.82 13.58 -8.12
N THR A 174 -5.45 13.95 -6.88
CA THR A 174 -5.02 15.31 -6.54
C THR A 174 -3.52 15.51 -6.77
N TYR A 175 -2.75 14.44 -6.85
CA TYR A 175 -1.30 14.46 -7.00
C TYR A 175 -0.82 15.50 -8.03
N GLY A 176 -0.06 16.48 -7.53
CA GLY A 176 0.56 17.53 -8.33
C GLY A 176 1.83 17.02 -9.01
N SER A 177 1.78 16.70 -10.31
CA SER A 177 3.00 16.42 -11.04
C SER A 177 3.91 17.65 -11.07
N CYS A 178 5.10 17.55 -10.47
CA CYS A 178 6.16 18.55 -10.61
C CYS A 178 6.79 18.54 -12.02
N SER A 179 6.40 17.61 -12.87
CA SER A 179 6.92 17.48 -14.23
C SER A 179 6.45 18.64 -15.10
N ARG A 180 7.41 19.37 -15.69
CA ARG A 180 7.15 20.38 -16.73
C ARG A 180 6.79 19.74 -18.08
N ASN A 181 6.94 18.43 -18.24
CA ASN A 181 6.71 17.71 -19.48
C ASN A 181 5.21 17.71 -19.84
N PHE A 182 4.89 18.23 -21.03
CA PHE A 182 3.53 18.30 -21.58
C PHE A 182 2.84 16.93 -21.61
N TRP A 183 3.53 15.89 -22.05
CA TRP A 183 2.98 14.53 -22.13
C TRP A 183 2.62 13.96 -20.75
N ALA A 184 3.42 14.25 -19.73
CA ALA A 184 3.09 13.85 -18.37
C ALA A 184 1.80 14.53 -17.88
N LYS A 185 1.58 15.81 -18.24
CA LYS A 185 0.34 16.54 -17.93
C LYS A 185 -0.87 15.95 -18.65
N VAL A 186 -0.74 15.62 -19.94
CA VAL A 186 -1.81 14.97 -20.72
C VAL A 186 -2.17 13.60 -20.14
N ARG A 187 -1.16 12.77 -19.83
CA ARG A 187 -1.38 11.45 -19.21
C ARG A 187 -2.13 11.57 -17.89
N ARG A 188 -1.75 12.52 -17.07
CA ARG A 188 -2.41 12.80 -15.80
C ARG A 188 -3.85 13.27 -15.97
N TRP A 189 -4.10 14.20 -16.90
CA TRP A 189 -5.45 14.65 -17.19
C TRP A 189 -6.33 13.47 -17.62
N ARG A 190 -5.84 12.62 -18.52
CA ARG A 190 -6.56 11.39 -18.94
C ARG A 190 -6.82 10.45 -17.76
N LEU A 191 -5.83 10.26 -16.87
CA LEU A 191 -6.03 9.45 -15.68
C LEU A 191 -7.16 10.03 -14.82
N ARG A 192 -7.16 11.34 -14.55
CA ARG A 192 -8.21 11.99 -13.77
C ARG A 192 -9.61 11.80 -14.40
N CYS A 193 -9.73 11.94 -15.70
CA CYS A 193 -11.00 11.70 -16.40
C CYS A 193 -11.48 10.24 -16.21
N LEU A 194 -10.59 9.27 -16.28
CA LEU A 194 -10.92 7.86 -16.10
C LEU A 194 -11.27 7.54 -14.65
N VAL A 195 -10.49 8.07 -13.69
CA VAL A 195 -10.79 7.96 -12.25
C VAL A 195 -12.20 8.49 -11.97
N GLN A 196 -12.48 9.72 -12.40
CA GLN A 196 -13.77 10.36 -12.17
C GLN A 196 -14.93 9.57 -12.80
N LYS A 197 -14.72 9.01 -13.99
CA LYS A 197 -15.73 8.18 -14.67
C LYS A 197 -16.04 6.89 -13.89
N VAL A 198 -15.06 6.24 -13.31
CA VAL A 198 -15.25 5.01 -12.51
C VAL A 198 -15.82 5.35 -11.15
N VAL A 199 -15.27 6.35 -10.46
CA VAL A 199 -15.72 6.77 -9.12
C VAL A 199 -17.20 7.15 -9.11
N ARG A 200 -17.70 7.81 -10.17
CA ARG A 200 -19.13 8.13 -10.30
C ARG A 200 -20.05 6.90 -10.44
N GLN A 201 -19.50 5.73 -10.72
CA GLN A 201 -20.24 4.46 -10.78
C GLN A 201 -20.11 3.65 -9.50
N CYS A 202 -19.36 4.15 -8.50
CA CYS A 202 -19.21 3.49 -7.22
C CYS A 202 -20.29 3.97 -6.24
N ASP A 203 -20.80 3.05 -5.44
CA ASP A 203 -21.76 3.32 -4.36
C ASP A 203 -21.08 3.74 -3.06
N SER A 204 -19.79 3.40 -2.90
CA SER A 204 -19.00 3.79 -1.74
C SER A 204 -17.52 3.91 -2.07
N MET A 205 -16.77 4.51 -1.15
CA MET A 205 -15.32 4.68 -1.25
C MET A 205 -14.67 4.38 0.09
N PHE A 206 -13.58 3.62 0.04
CA PHE A 206 -12.65 3.48 1.15
C PHE A 206 -11.38 4.27 0.85
N VAL A 207 -10.74 4.79 1.89
CA VAL A 207 -9.52 5.61 1.80
C VAL A 207 -8.52 5.22 2.86
N ALA A 208 -7.23 5.32 2.55
CA ALA A 208 -6.15 4.85 3.42
C ALA A 208 -5.72 5.86 4.48
N SER A 209 -6.14 7.13 4.43
CA SER A 209 -5.77 8.12 5.43
C SER A 209 -6.93 9.08 5.76
N PRO A 210 -6.99 9.62 7.00
CA PRO A 210 -7.97 10.65 7.37
C PRO A 210 -7.86 11.91 6.50
N LYS A 211 -6.65 12.30 6.12
CA LYS A 211 -6.40 13.43 5.21
C LYS A 211 -6.98 13.16 3.83
N MET A 212 -6.78 11.96 3.29
CA MET A 212 -7.38 11.57 2.01
C MET A 212 -8.90 11.57 2.09
N LYS A 213 -9.48 11.08 3.21
CA LYS A 213 -10.92 11.15 3.44
C LYS A 213 -11.44 12.58 3.29
N LYS A 214 -10.86 13.52 4.02
CA LYS A 214 -11.28 14.93 4.00
C LYS A 214 -11.25 15.51 2.58
N GLU A 215 -10.17 15.27 1.83
CA GLU A 215 -10.01 15.82 0.49
C GLU A 215 -10.87 15.10 -0.56
N TYR A 216 -10.93 13.78 -0.53
CA TYR A 216 -11.67 13.00 -1.53
C TYR A 216 -13.18 13.11 -1.32
N ASP A 217 -13.65 13.20 -0.08
CA ASP A 217 -15.07 13.46 0.21
C ASP A 217 -15.49 14.82 -0.37
N ALA A 218 -14.67 15.85 -0.21
CA ALA A 218 -14.93 17.17 -0.79
C ALA A 218 -14.92 17.18 -2.33
N ILE A 219 -14.07 16.36 -2.96
CA ILE A 219 -13.93 16.29 -4.42
C ILE A 219 -15.03 15.45 -5.06
N PHE A 220 -15.33 14.28 -4.49
CA PHE A 220 -16.19 13.28 -5.11
C PHE A 220 -17.60 13.22 -4.53
N GLY A 221 -17.86 13.92 -3.41
CA GLY A 221 -19.17 13.96 -2.74
C GLY A 221 -19.50 12.67 -1.96
N PHE A 222 -18.49 11.88 -1.58
CA PHE A 222 -18.66 10.70 -0.74
C PHE A 222 -18.62 11.05 0.75
N ASN A 223 -19.12 10.16 1.58
CA ASN A 223 -18.72 9.99 2.96
C ASN A 223 -17.88 8.71 3.02
N SER A 224 -16.62 8.82 2.59
CA SER A 224 -15.72 7.69 2.50
C SER A 224 -15.38 7.11 3.87
N ILE A 225 -14.95 5.86 3.89
CA ILE A 225 -14.60 5.13 5.11
C ILE A 225 -13.09 5.03 5.19
N PHE A 226 -12.50 5.56 6.27
CA PHE A 226 -11.07 5.38 6.53
C PHE A 226 -10.81 3.93 6.97
N ILE A 227 -9.96 3.24 6.25
CA ILE A 227 -9.44 1.92 6.60
C ILE A 227 -7.92 1.90 6.45
N ALA A 228 -7.26 1.21 7.36
CA ALA A 228 -5.82 1.05 7.37
C ALA A 228 -5.45 -0.38 7.77
N LYS A 229 -4.17 -0.72 7.63
CA LYS A 229 -3.65 -1.97 8.19
C LYS A 229 -4.05 -2.08 9.66
N SER A 230 -4.45 -3.27 10.07
CA SER A 230 -4.95 -3.56 11.40
C SER A 230 -4.19 -4.71 12.05
N VAL A 231 -4.25 -4.76 13.37
CA VAL A 231 -3.68 -5.80 14.23
C VAL A 231 -4.72 -6.28 15.23
N ASP A 232 -4.54 -7.49 15.73
CA ASP A 232 -5.36 -7.98 16.84
C ASP A 232 -5.01 -7.23 18.12
N ALA A 233 -6.01 -6.84 18.88
CA ALA A 233 -5.81 -6.12 20.15
C ALA A 233 -4.93 -6.90 21.12
N ASP A 234 -5.06 -8.23 21.13
CA ASP A 234 -4.28 -9.12 22.01
C ASP A 234 -2.82 -9.30 21.56
N SER A 235 -2.52 -8.98 20.30
CA SER A 235 -1.17 -9.06 19.73
C SER A 235 -0.30 -7.84 20.03
N LEU A 236 -0.85 -6.80 20.69
CA LEU A 236 -0.10 -5.59 21.01
C LEU A 236 1.03 -5.90 21.98
N SER A 237 2.25 -5.62 21.56
CA SER A 237 3.45 -5.90 22.35
C SER A 237 3.42 -5.23 23.72
N GLN A 238 3.94 -5.92 24.71
CA GLN A 238 4.16 -5.33 26.03
C GLN A 238 5.27 -4.28 25.95
N ILE A 239 5.16 -3.26 26.80
CA ILE A 239 6.19 -2.22 26.90
C ILE A 239 7.45 -2.85 27.50
N SER A 240 8.57 -2.75 26.79
CA SER A 240 9.87 -3.13 27.34
C SER A 240 10.28 -2.10 28.40
N LYS A 241 10.63 -2.59 29.60
CA LYS A 241 11.10 -1.71 30.68
C LYS A 241 12.61 -1.40 30.60
N GLU A 242 13.36 -2.19 29.85
CA GLU A 242 14.79 -2.01 29.68
C GLU A 242 15.09 -1.23 28.41
N VAL A 243 15.82 -0.14 28.55
CA VAL A 243 16.32 0.69 27.46
C VAL A 243 17.82 0.51 27.39
N HIS A 244 18.35 0.30 26.20
CA HIS A 244 19.79 0.15 25.99
C HIS A 244 20.55 1.44 26.31
N SER A 245 21.79 1.27 26.69
CA SER A 245 22.75 2.37 26.81
C SER A 245 24.00 2.01 25.99
N PRO A 246 24.17 2.66 24.82
CA PRO A 246 23.39 3.75 24.21
C PRO A 246 22.00 3.33 23.73
N ILE A 247 21.05 4.30 23.62
CA ILE A 247 19.68 4.10 23.08
C ILE A 247 19.77 3.68 21.62
N ARG A 248 19.01 2.66 21.23
CA ARG A 248 19.03 2.10 19.87
C ARG A 248 17.81 2.53 19.07
N LEU A 249 18.06 3.34 18.05
CA LEU A 249 17.08 3.69 17.04
C LEU A 249 17.13 2.67 15.89
N VAL A 250 15.99 2.26 15.36
CA VAL A 250 15.95 1.37 14.19
C VAL A 250 15.07 1.94 13.08
N TYR A 251 15.63 1.99 11.88
CA TYR A 251 14.90 2.24 10.64
C TYR A 251 14.81 0.96 9.82
N LEU A 252 13.59 0.59 9.42
CA LEU A 252 13.31 -0.61 8.63
C LEU A 252 12.57 -0.21 7.35
N GLY A 253 13.23 -0.25 6.20
CA GLY A 253 12.54 -0.01 4.92
C GLY A 253 13.35 0.58 3.80
N GLN A 254 12.62 0.98 2.75
CA GLN A 254 13.21 1.58 1.57
C GLN A 254 13.61 3.03 1.82
N VAL A 255 14.77 3.42 1.30
CA VAL A 255 15.31 4.79 1.41
C VAL A 255 15.09 5.64 0.14
N ILE A 256 14.26 5.13 -0.79
CA ILE A 256 13.84 5.84 -2.01
C ILE A 256 12.97 7.06 -1.68
N TYR A 257 12.64 7.85 -2.69
CA TYR A 257 11.83 9.06 -2.58
C TYR A 257 12.39 10.09 -1.58
N GLY A 258 13.73 10.23 -1.56
CA GLY A 258 14.43 11.21 -0.72
C GLY A 258 14.47 10.90 0.77
N ARG A 259 13.98 9.73 1.22
CA ARG A 259 14.06 9.32 2.64
C ARG A 259 15.49 9.20 3.13
N ILE A 260 16.44 8.87 2.23
CA ILE A 260 17.87 8.83 2.56
C ILE A 260 18.35 10.17 3.11
N HIS A 261 17.89 11.30 2.57
CA HIS A 261 18.30 12.62 3.02
C HIS A 261 17.79 12.95 4.43
N SER A 262 16.60 12.45 4.79
CA SER A 262 16.09 12.56 6.16
C SER A 262 16.89 11.69 7.15
N LEU A 263 17.33 10.49 6.73
CA LEU A 263 18.23 9.66 7.54
C LEU A 263 19.61 10.31 7.70
N ILE A 264 20.14 10.93 6.66
CA ILE A 264 21.39 11.71 6.74
C ILE A 264 21.23 12.87 7.73
N SER A 265 20.07 13.56 7.73
CA SER A 265 19.81 14.64 8.71
C SER A 265 19.75 14.10 10.16
N ILE A 266 19.29 12.87 10.37
CA ILE A 266 19.40 12.21 11.68
C ILE A 266 20.85 11.92 12.03
N ALA A 267 21.67 11.44 11.08
CA ALA A 267 23.09 11.19 11.31
C ALA A 267 23.85 12.49 11.69
N GLU A 268 23.55 13.61 11.02
CA GLU A 268 24.08 14.93 11.35
C GLU A 268 23.68 15.36 12.76
N ALA A 269 22.42 15.14 13.17
CA ALA A 269 21.96 15.40 14.53
C ALA A 269 22.65 14.51 15.57
N LEU A 270 22.85 13.23 15.27
CA LEU A 270 23.57 12.30 16.15
C LEU A 270 25.03 12.68 16.32
N LYS A 271 25.68 13.24 15.31
CA LYS A 271 27.04 13.77 15.43
C LYS A 271 27.15 14.86 16.50
N ILE A 272 26.09 15.65 16.66
CA ILE A 272 26.04 16.71 17.68
C ILE A 272 25.70 16.12 19.06
N VAL A 273 24.68 15.25 19.13
CA VAL A 273 24.22 14.65 20.40
C VAL A 273 25.28 13.72 21.02
N ASN A 274 26.04 13.03 20.18
CA ASN A 274 27.09 12.07 20.60
C ASN A 274 28.48 12.71 20.71
N LYS A 275 28.60 14.05 20.69
CA LYS A 275 29.90 14.76 20.65
C LYS A 275 30.86 14.31 21.77
N ASP A 276 30.34 14.21 22.99
CA ASP A 276 31.15 13.91 24.17
C ASP A 276 31.18 12.41 24.52
N SER A 277 30.08 11.71 24.26
CA SER A 277 29.92 10.28 24.46
C SER A 277 28.80 9.73 23.59
N ILE A 278 28.87 8.43 23.24
CA ILE A 278 27.83 7.77 22.43
C ILE A 278 26.59 7.53 23.29
N LYS A 279 25.57 8.35 23.11
CA LYS A 279 24.29 8.27 23.82
C LYS A 279 23.21 7.55 23.02
N ILE A 280 23.24 7.68 21.69
CA ILE A 280 22.19 7.17 20.79
C ILE A 280 22.87 6.58 19.54
N GLN A 281 22.37 5.43 19.09
CA GLN A 281 22.81 4.74 17.88
C GLN A 281 21.66 4.54 16.93
N LEU A 282 21.90 4.64 15.61
CA LEU A 282 20.92 4.38 14.56
C LEU A 282 21.32 3.16 13.73
N TYR A 283 20.42 2.19 13.65
CA TYR A 283 20.55 0.99 12.82
C TYR A 283 19.61 1.08 11.62
N VAL A 284 20.17 1.14 10.39
CA VAL A 284 19.41 1.30 9.15
C VAL A 284 19.38 -0.03 8.39
N TYR A 285 18.20 -0.64 8.31
CA TYR A 285 17.94 -1.85 7.55
C TYR A 285 17.24 -1.48 6.23
N THR A 286 17.91 -1.69 5.10
CA THR A 286 17.36 -1.42 3.77
C THR A 286 17.88 -2.40 2.74
N ASN A 287 17.06 -2.73 1.75
CA ASN A 287 17.46 -3.49 0.57
C ASN A 287 17.89 -2.61 -0.61
N ASN A 288 17.85 -1.28 -0.45
CA ASN A 288 18.28 -0.36 -1.48
C ASN A 288 19.82 -0.24 -1.46
N GLN A 289 20.42 -0.23 -2.65
CA GLN A 289 21.82 0.14 -2.80
C GLN A 289 21.97 1.65 -2.63
N LEU A 290 22.89 2.06 -1.77
CA LEU A 290 23.27 3.46 -1.57
C LEU A 290 24.50 3.78 -2.43
N SER A 291 24.54 4.97 -3.01
CA SER A 291 25.74 5.50 -3.64
C SER A 291 26.85 5.72 -2.59
N GLU A 292 28.10 5.82 -3.04
CA GLU A 292 29.24 6.08 -2.15
C GLU A 292 29.09 7.41 -1.39
N ASP A 293 28.55 8.45 -2.05
CA ASP A 293 28.28 9.74 -1.44
C ASP A 293 27.21 9.64 -0.34
N GLU A 294 26.09 8.92 -0.60
CA GLU A 294 25.05 8.70 0.39
C GLU A 294 25.58 7.87 1.58
N ARG A 295 26.37 6.83 1.33
CA ARG A 295 27.02 6.05 2.39
C ARG A 295 27.97 6.90 3.23
N GLY A 296 28.80 7.71 2.59
CA GLY A 296 29.75 8.59 3.26
C GLY A 296 29.08 9.64 4.15
N LYS A 297 27.90 10.11 3.76
CA LYS A 297 27.12 11.08 4.53
C LYS A 297 26.30 10.43 5.65
N LEU A 298 25.79 9.21 5.41
CA LEU A 298 24.93 8.49 6.38
C LEU A 298 25.75 7.84 7.50
N LEU A 299 26.83 7.15 7.17
CA LEU A 299 27.58 6.37 8.12
C LEU A 299 28.40 7.27 9.05
N LEU A 300 28.23 7.03 10.33
CA LEU A 300 28.97 7.74 11.37
C LEU A 300 29.55 6.70 12.33
N LYS A 301 30.89 6.73 12.50
CA LYS A 301 31.58 5.80 13.38
C LYS A 301 30.90 5.74 14.75
N ASP A 302 30.65 4.51 15.23
CA ASP A 302 30.04 4.18 16.52
C ASP A 302 28.62 4.72 16.76
N SER A 303 28.01 5.42 15.79
CA SER A 303 26.70 6.06 15.94
C SER A 303 25.66 5.65 14.89
N VAL A 304 26.05 5.41 13.63
CA VAL A 304 25.13 5.04 12.56
C VAL A 304 25.64 3.85 11.77
N PHE A 305 24.83 2.80 11.67
CA PHE A 305 25.17 1.53 11.09
C PHE A 305 24.22 1.16 9.95
N LEU A 306 24.76 0.75 8.82
CA LEU A 306 23.98 0.14 7.74
C LEU A 306 24.01 -1.38 7.93
N MET A 307 22.82 -1.93 8.16
CA MET A 307 22.64 -3.34 8.47
C MET A 307 22.21 -4.12 7.22
N PRO A 308 22.47 -5.44 7.16
CA PRO A 308 21.94 -6.30 6.11
C PRO A 308 20.39 -6.23 6.06
N PRO A 309 19.77 -6.36 4.88
CA PRO A 309 18.32 -6.42 4.77
C PRO A 309 17.78 -7.65 5.52
N VAL A 310 16.60 -7.50 6.11
CA VAL A 310 15.89 -8.56 6.83
C VAL A 310 14.62 -8.96 6.09
N SER A 311 14.21 -10.22 6.23
CA SER A 311 12.94 -10.71 5.72
C SER A 311 11.76 -10.07 6.44
N TYR A 312 10.58 -10.07 5.81
CA TYR A 312 9.36 -9.51 6.42
C TYR A 312 9.02 -10.17 7.77
N SER A 313 9.26 -11.47 7.90
CA SER A 313 9.04 -12.22 9.15
C SER A 313 9.96 -11.81 10.31
N GLU A 314 11.13 -11.26 9.99
CA GLU A 314 12.10 -10.82 11.01
C GLU A 314 11.89 -9.37 11.48
N VAL A 315 11.11 -8.57 10.74
CA VAL A 315 10.88 -7.15 11.06
C VAL A 315 10.40 -6.97 12.50
N SER A 316 9.44 -7.78 12.95
CA SER A 316 8.92 -7.69 14.33
C SER A 316 9.98 -7.99 15.39
N ARG A 317 10.85 -8.98 15.14
CA ARG A 317 11.98 -9.31 16.03
C ARG A 317 12.95 -8.14 16.13
N VAL A 318 13.37 -7.60 14.98
CA VAL A 318 14.31 -6.46 14.94
C VAL A 318 13.74 -5.22 15.63
N MET A 319 12.45 -4.93 15.48
CA MET A 319 11.82 -3.83 16.22
C MET A 319 11.89 -4.06 17.74
N LYS A 320 11.65 -5.30 18.21
CA LYS A 320 11.70 -5.64 19.64
C LYS A 320 13.10 -5.52 20.24
N GLU A 321 14.14 -5.81 19.48
CA GLU A 321 15.55 -5.74 19.88
C GLU A 321 16.10 -4.30 19.96
N ASN A 322 15.31 -3.30 19.57
CA ASN A 322 15.69 -1.89 19.60
C ASN A 322 14.73 -1.10 20.52
N ASP A 323 15.07 0.15 20.83
CA ASP A 323 14.32 0.96 21.81
C ASP A 323 13.30 1.87 21.11
N VAL A 324 13.64 2.40 19.95
CA VAL A 324 12.85 3.39 19.22
C VAL A 324 12.77 3.01 17.75
N VAL A 325 11.58 2.99 17.20
CA VAL A 325 11.35 2.83 15.75
C VAL A 325 11.33 4.18 15.06
N VAL A 326 12.00 4.27 13.91
CA VAL A 326 12.15 5.54 13.18
C VAL A 326 11.30 5.52 11.93
N PHE A 327 10.39 6.49 11.81
CA PHE A 327 9.61 6.76 10.61
C PHE A 327 10.15 8.01 9.93
N VAL A 328 10.51 7.92 8.65
CA VAL A 328 10.99 9.08 7.90
C VAL A 328 10.26 9.25 6.58
N GLU A 329 9.98 10.52 6.24
CA GLU A 329 9.60 10.96 4.91
C GLU A 329 10.51 12.12 4.49
N SER A 330 10.56 12.39 3.20
CA SER A 330 11.43 13.44 2.65
C SER A 330 10.88 14.83 2.87
N PHE A 331 11.75 15.78 3.18
CA PHE A 331 11.41 17.21 3.17
C PHE A 331 11.45 17.85 1.77
N GLU A 332 11.88 17.12 0.75
CA GLU A 332 11.97 17.63 -0.60
C GLU A 332 10.59 17.72 -1.27
N PRO A 333 10.22 18.91 -1.82
CA PRO A 333 8.87 19.16 -2.33
C PRO A 333 8.36 18.14 -3.37
N GLN A 334 9.27 17.62 -4.23
CA GLN A 334 8.89 16.64 -5.25
C GLN A 334 8.45 15.30 -4.65
N PHE A 335 9.00 14.89 -3.50
CA PHE A 335 8.66 13.66 -2.82
C PHE A 335 7.53 13.85 -1.81
N CYS A 336 7.43 15.04 -1.19
CA CYS A 336 6.29 15.38 -0.33
C CYS A 336 4.96 15.22 -1.07
N ASN A 337 4.90 15.61 -2.35
CA ASN A 337 3.68 15.45 -3.15
C ASN A 337 3.28 13.99 -3.37
N VAL A 338 4.24 13.07 -3.39
CA VAL A 338 3.95 11.62 -3.51
C VAL A 338 3.36 11.08 -2.21
N ALA A 339 3.93 11.47 -1.07
CA ALA A 339 3.52 11.00 0.25
C ALA A 339 2.32 11.75 0.84
N ARG A 340 1.86 12.83 0.20
CA ARG A 340 0.93 13.81 0.78
C ARG A 340 -0.36 13.21 1.34
N LEU A 341 -0.97 12.26 0.63
CA LEU A 341 -2.19 11.56 1.04
C LEU A 341 -1.98 10.07 1.31
N SER A 342 -0.82 9.52 0.92
CA SER A 342 -0.50 8.11 1.11
C SER A 342 -0.30 7.78 2.58
N PHE A 343 -0.70 6.58 3.00
CA PHE A 343 -0.58 6.13 4.38
C PHE A 343 0.24 4.85 4.47
N SER A 344 1.36 4.92 5.17
CA SER A 344 2.27 3.79 5.26
C SER A 344 1.71 2.69 6.19
N THR A 345 1.72 1.45 5.74
CA THR A 345 1.37 0.29 6.56
C THR A 345 2.25 0.12 7.80
N LYS A 346 3.48 0.67 7.78
CA LYS A 346 4.41 0.66 8.93
C LYS A 346 3.87 1.43 10.14
N ILE A 347 2.97 2.40 9.94
CA ILE A 347 2.38 3.18 11.05
C ILE A 347 1.71 2.24 12.03
N CYS A 348 0.89 1.31 11.54
CA CYS A 348 0.25 0.31 12.37
C CYS A 348 1.27 -0.60 13.08
N ASP A 349 2.30 -1.08 12.35
CA ASP A 349 3.34 -1.94 12.91
C ASP A 349 4.12 -1.23 14.03
N TYR A 350 4.43 0.06 13.85
CA TYR A 350 5.16 0.86 14.83
C TYR A 350 4.31 1.14 16.06
N MET A 351 3.06 1.55 15.90
CA MET A 351 2.14 1.80 17.00
C MET A 351 1.84 0.54 17.83
N SER A 352 1.87 -0.63 17.21
CA SER A 352 1.62 -1.92 17.87
C SER A 352 2.89 -2.57 18.45
N SER A 353 4.07 -2.05 18.14
CA SER A 353 5.35 -2.66 18.52
C SER A 353 5.68 -2.58 20.03
N GLY A 354 5.00 -1.70 20.78
CA GLY A 354 5.34 -1.36 22.16
C GLY A 354 6.62 -0.52 22.29
N LYS A 355 7.06 0.11 21.18
CA LYS A 355 8.23 0.99 21.13
C LYS A 355 7.83 2.43 20.87
N CYS A 356 8.62 3.38 21.34
CA CYS A 356 8.44 4.78 20.98
C CYS A 356 8.71 4.97 19.49
N THR A 357 7.90 5.79 18.83
CA THR A 357 8.12 6.16 17.43
C THR A 357 8.75 7.54 17.37
N LEU A 358 9.87 7.67 16.65
CA LEU A 358 10.42 8.95 16.21
C LEU A 358 10.01 9.19 14.76
N ALA A 359 9.11 10.14 14.52
CA ALA A 359 8.57 10.43 13.19
C ALA A 359 9.15 11.75 12.64
N ILE A 360 9.77 11.68 11.46
CA ILE A 360 10.46 12.81 10.83
C ILE A 360 9.93 13.02 9.43
N GLY A 361 9.46 14.23 9.15
CA GLY A 361 8.95 14.61 7.83
C GLY A 361 8.08 15.87 7.88
N PRO A 362 7.72 16.42 6.72
CA PRO A 362 6.96 17.67 6.67
C PRO A 362 5.55 17.51 7.23
N ARG A 363 5.07 18.52 7.97
CA ARG A 363 3.78 18.53 8.65
C ARG A 363 2.58 18.23 7.73
N ASN A 364 2.66 18.63 6.48
CA ASN A 364 1.55 18.60 5.53
C ASN A 364 1.36 17.27 4.77
N ILE A 365 1.99 16.18 5.22
CA ILE A 365 1.79 14.85 4.67
C ILE A 365 0.98 13.98 5.64
N ALA A 366 0.13 13.11 5.10
CA ALA A 366 -0.82 12.32 5.88
C ALA A 366 -0.18 11.51 7.03
N PRO A 367 0.95 10.82 6.86
CA PRO A 367 1.59 10.09 7.95
C PRO A 367 2.00 10.97 9.13
N ILE A 368 2.62 12.11 8.87
CA ILE A 368 3.10 13.02 9.92
C ILE A 368 1.93 13.74 10.60
N GLU A 369 0.96 14.22 9.82
CA GLU A 369 -0.27 14.81 10.33
C GLU A 369 -1.00 13.84 11.28
N TYR A 370 -1.10 12.56 10.89
CA TYR A 370 -1.71 11.51 11.71
C TYR A 370 -0.97 11.29 13.03
N PHE A 371 0.38 11.19 13.03
CA PHE A 371 1.15 11.06 14.27
C PHE A 371 0.96 12.26 15.21
N ILE A 372 0.82 13.46 14.65
CA ILE A 372 0.58 14.69 15.42
C ILE A 372 -0.84 14.70 16.02
N GLU A 373 -1.86 14.43 15.19
CA GLU A 373 -3.27 14.45 15.61
C GLU A 373 -3.58 13.39 16.67
N GLU A 374 -2.95 12.21 16.56
CA GLU A 374 -3.10 11.12 17.52
C GLU A 374 -2.15 11.23 18.73
N ASP A 375 -1.25 12.22 18.76
CA ASP A 375 -0.17 12.40 19.76
C ASP A 375 0.62 11.08 20.00
N ALA A 376 0.86 10.31 18.94
CA ALA A 376 1.31 8.92 19.00
C ALA A 376 2.79 8.72 18.63
N ALA A 377 3.58 9.80 18.52
CA ALA A 377 5.00 9.77 18.22
C ALA A 377 5.70 11.05 18.68
N ILE A 378 7.01 10.96 18.91
CA ILE A 378 7.87 12.14 18.97
C ILE A 378 8.08 12.60 17.54
N VAL A 379 7.62 13.82 17.18
CA VAL A 379 7.63 14.29 15.81
C VAL A 379 8.62 15.44 15.63
N ALA A 380 9.35 15.42 14.48
CA ALA A 380 10.12 16.55 13.96
C ALA A 380 9.59 16.91 12.57
N VAL A 381 9.07 18.12 12.41
CA VAL A 381 8.45 18.59 11.16
C VAL A 381 9.38 19.44 10.30
N SER A 382 10.59 19.71 10.78
CA SER A 382 11.69 20.34 10.05
C SER A 382 13.03 19.69 10.42
N LYS A 383 14.08 19.98 9.66
CA LYS A 383 15.43 19.47 9.96
C LYS A 383 15.98 20.03 11.28
N GLU A 384 15.64 21.26 11.60
CA GLU A 384 16.06 21.96 12.81
C GLU A 384 15.47 21.33 14.08
N GLU A 385 14.27 20.77 13.97
CA GLU A 385 13.60 20.10 15.09
C GLU A 385 14.16 18.71 15.42
N ILE A 386 14.93 18.08 14.51
CA ILE A 386 15.43 16.71 14.66
C ILE A 386 16.24 16.56 15.95
N ILE A 387 17.15 17.50 16.24
CA ILE A 387 18.00 17.46 17.44
C ILE A 387 17.11 17.52 18.71
N THR A 388 16.14 18.41 18.72
CA THR A 388 15.21 18.55 19.85
C THR A 388 14.37 17.29 20.05
N ALA A 389 13.89 16.68 18.96
CA ALA A 389 13.14 15.43 19.01
C ALA A 389 14.00 14.25 19.52
N ILE A 390 15.25 14.16 19.07
CA ILE A 390 16.20 13.14 19.52
C ILE A 390 16.52 13.30 21.02
N ASN A 391 16.71 14.52 21.50
CA ASN A 391 17.00 14.76 22.91
C ASN A 391 15.86 14.34 23.85
N LYS A 392 14.60 14.41 23.40
CA LYS A 392 13.44 13.90 24.15
C LYS A 392 13.49 12.40 24.43
N LEU A 393 14.24 11.62 23.64
CA LEU A 393 14.39 10.19 23.82
C LEU A 393 15.18 9.82 25.10
N SER A 394 15.91 10.75 25.67
CA SER A 394 16.61 10.56 26.97
C SER A 394 15.68 10.70 28.17
N ASP A 395 14.48 11.24 27.97
CA ASP A 395 13.45 11.38 29.01
C ASP A 395 12.52 10.17 29.00
N LYS A 396 12.62 9.33 30.02
CA LYS A 396 11.85 8.09 30.14
C LYS A 396 10.35 8.34 30.23
N GLU A 397 9.91 9.39 30.91
CA GLU A 397 8.48 9.71 31.08
C GLU A 397 7.87 10.10 29.72
N VAL A 398 8.61 10.89 28.93
CA VAL A 398 8.21 11.28 27.58
C VAL A 398 8.12 10.05 26.67
N VAL A 399 9.11 9.16 26.71
CA VAL A 399 9.13 7.93 25.91
C VAL A 399 7.95 7.03 26.27
N GLU A 400 7.72 6.77 27.57
CA GLU A 400 6.60 5.95 28.05
C GLU A 400 5.23 6.57 27.67
N LYS A 401 5.09 7.90 27.77
CA LYS A 401 3.89 8.60 27.29
C LYS A 401 3.58 8.24 25.85
N TYR A 402 4.54 8.40 24.94
CA TYR A 402 4.31 8.17 23.50
C TYR A 402 4.09 6.69 23.17
N ILE A 403 4.72 5.75 23.88
CA ILE A 403 4.44 4.31 23.73
C ILE A 403 2.97 4.03 24.10
N ASN A 404 2.49 4.55 25.22
CA ASN A 404 1.12 4.35 25.68
C ASN A 404 0.10 4.96 24.71
N GLN A 405 0.34 6.18 24.25
CA GLN A 405 -0.54 6.86 23.28
C GLN A 405 -0.57 6.14 21.93
N ALA A 406 0.58 5.67 21.43
CA ALA A 406 0.64 4.85 20.22
C ALA A 406 -0.16 3.56 20.37
N LYS A 407 -0.05 2.88 21.51
CA LYS A 407 -0.81 1.65 21.82
C LYS A 407 -2.32 1.91 21.87
N GLU A 408 -2.76 2.97 22.52
CA GLU A 408 -4.18 3.33 22.57
C GLU A 408 -4.70 3.77 21.19
N CYS A 409 -3.90 4.45 20.38
CA CYS A 409 -4.24 4.75 18.99
C CYS A 409 -4.37 3.46 18.16
N ALA A 410 -3.45 2.49 18.32
CA ALA A 410 -3.54 1.21 17.64
C ALA A 410 -4.83 0.45 17.99
N LYS A 411 -5.19 0.39 19.28
CA LYS A 411 -6.44 -0.23 19.75
C LYS A 411 -7.68 0.45 19.16
N ARG A 412 -7.68 1.79 19.08
CA ARG A 412 -8.83 2.57 18.61
C ARG A 412 -8.96 2.56 17.10
N ASN A 413 -7.85 2.79 16.37
CA ASN A 413 -7.86 3.07 14.94
C ASN A 413 -7.34 1.93 14.06
N HIS A 414 -6.62 0.97 14.65
CA HIS A 414 -6.00 -0.15 13.93
C HIS A 414 -6.43 -1.51 14.49
N ASN A 415 -7.55 -1.58 15.19
CA ASN A 415 -8.12 -2.82 15.70
C ASN A 415 -8.75 -3.63 14.55
N ARG A 416 -8.40 -4.92 14.43
CA ARG A 416 -8.86 -5.79 13.35
C ARG A 416 -10.37 -5.98 13.36
N ALA A 417 -10.96 -6.28 14.49
CA ALA A 417 -12.40 -6.49 14.58
C ALA A 417 -13.18 -5.23 14.15
N ARG A 418 -12.70 -4.05 14.53
CA ARG A 418 -13.28 -2.78 14.08
C ARG A 418 -13.12 -2.57 12.57
N MET A 419 -11.92 -2.81 12.01
CA MET A 419 -11.68 -2.65 10.57
C MET A 419 -12.53 -3.62 9.75
N ASN A 420 -12.60 -4.88 10.18
CA ASN A 420 -13.48 -5.88 9.56
C ASN A 420 -14.95 -5.47 9.65
N GLY A 421 -15.40 -4.95 10.80
CA GLY A 421 -16.76 -4.44 10.96
C GLY A 421 -17.08 -3.33 9.97
N LEU A 422 -16.17 -2.38 9.74
CA LEU A 422 -16.34 -1.29 8.78
C LEU A 422 -16.40 -1.82 7.34
N ILE A 423 -15.47 -2.71 6.97
CA ILE A 423 -15.38 -3.24 5.60
C ILE A 423 -16.55 -4.18 5.31
N TYR A 424 -16.72 -5.22 6.12
CA TYR A 424 -17.71 -6.28 5.87
C TYR A 424 -19.14 -5.76 6.06
N GLY A 425 -19.35 -4.88 7.05
CA GLY A 425 -20.65 -4.21 7.23
C GLY A 425 -21.04 -3.40 6.01
N LYS A 426 -20.09 -2.64 5.42
CA LYS A 426 -20.37 -1.89 4.20
C LYS A 426 -20.61 -2.78 2.99
N LEU A 427 -19.87 -3.88 2.85
CA LEU A 427 -20.09 -4.85 1.77
C LEU A 427 -21.47 -5.49 1.86
N VAL A 428 -21.94 -5.84 3.07
CA VAL A 428 -23.29 -6.37 3.32
C VAL A 428 -24.36 -5.32 2.98
N GLU A 429 -24.17 -4.07 3.40
CA GLU A 429 -25.08 -2.96 3.07
C GLU A 429 -25.24 -2.81 1.55
N LEU A 430 -24.13 -2.83 0.80
CA LEU A 430 -24.16 -2.69 -0.66
C LEU A 430 -24.88 -3.87 -1.34
N ALA A 431 -24.63 -5.10 -0.90
CA ALA A 431 -25.29 -6.29 -1.44
C ALA A 431 -26.81 -6.25 -1.22
N ASN A 432 -27.26 -5.85 -0.02
CA ASN A 432 -28.67 -5.77 0.32
C ASN A 432 -29.41 -4.67 -0.45
N LYS A 433 -28.76 -3.53 -0.71
CA LYS A 433 -29.34 -2.46 -1.53
C LYS A 433 -29.72 -2.97 -2.94
N ASN A 434 -28.85 -3.74 -3.56
CA ASN A 434 -29.08 -4.32 -4.87
C ASN A 434 -30.27 -5.32 -4.89
N GLN A 435 -30.43 -6.13 -3.84
CA GLN A 435 -31.55 -7.07 -3.74
C GLN A 435 -32.90 -6.34 -3.64
N ASN A 436 -32.94 -5.24 -2.89
CA ASN A 436 -34.17 -4.45 -2.76
C ASN A 436 -34.55 -3.74 -4.07
N GLU A 437 -33.59 -3.21 -4.82
CA GLU A 437 -33.84 -2.57 -6.13
C GLU A 437 -34.33 -3.60 -7.17
N CYS A 438 -33.81 -4.83 -7.16
CA CYS A 438 -34.29 -5.91 -8.03
C CYS A 438 -35.71 -6.35 -7.69
N ASN A 439 -36.13 -6.34 -6.43
CA ASN A 439 -37.47 -6.75 -6.03
C ASN A 439 -38.54 -5.69 -6.35
N ILE A 440 -38.20 -4.40 -6.26
CA ILE A 440 -39.12 -3.29 -6.59
C ILE A 440 -39.33 -3.17 -8.12
N GLY A 441 -38.37 -3.62 -8.95
CA GLY A 441 -38.50 -3.62 -10.41
C GLY A 441 -39.30 -4.79 -11.00
N LEU A 442 -39.79 -5.71 -10.15
CA LEU A 442 -40.58 -6.88 -10.55
C LEU A 442 -42.07 -6.75 -10.15
N GLU A 443 -42.45 -5.68 -9.46
CA GLU A 443 -43.82 -5.24 -9.24
C GLU A 443 -44.23 -4.14 -10.27
#